data_fef818f20b825c85520779e980559d27
#
_entry.id   fef818f20b825c85520779e980559d27
#
_cell.length_a   1.000
_cell.length_b   1.000
_cell.length_c   1.000
_cell.angle_alpha   90.00
_cell.angle_beta   90.00
_cell.angle_gamma   90.00
#
_symmetry.space_group_name_H-M   'P 1'
#
loop_
_entity.id
_entity.type
_entity.pdbx_description
1 polymer ?
#
loop_
_entity_poly.entity_id
_entity_poly.type
_entity_poly.pdbx_seq_one_letter_code
_entity_poly.pdbx_strand_id
1 'polypeptide(L)'
;MERLQSGVRSRVWADGDRIVKQVVGDPAAFEREITALRLAEHTGVVPRVLEVDHEQRTVVLERLRSDPPREDWVVDYARGLARLHGATGPEHAGLLPRQVIPDPAPFLRFVRAMEVEIGGAEAELVFEDTGRFDLLHGDPCAGNDMYTDQGARFVDLEGAALGDGLAEVVYLRIGFPTCATVTETPRELREAAEQAYFEERGFTAPLEDACVRWFVNGDALVQRAERDGTDHLAKVVDEDWFWYSTTARGRLMYRARVVATFTETHPETSALARRLLDRMGQVWEPQPIGTVRTHVS
;
A
#
# COMPACT_ATOMS: atom_id res chain seq x y z
N MET A 1 -5.87 -17.31 -26.88
CA MET A 1 -5.36 -16.55 -25.71
C MET A 1 -5.10 -15.12 -26.14
N GLU A 2 -5.70 -14.19 -25.45
CA GLU A 2 -5.52 -12.74 -25.61
C GLU A 2 -4.49 -12.25 -24.58
N ARG A 3 -3.46 -11.52 -25.04
CA ARG A 3 -2.45 -10.99 -24.13
C ARG A 3 -2.96 -9.72 -23.46
N LEU A 4 -3.04 -9.71 -22.13
CA LEU A 4 -3.52 -8.58 -21.34
C LEU A 4 -2.38 -7.68 -20.85
N GLN A 5 -1.31 -8.28 -20.31
CA GLN A 5 -0.18 -7.55 -19.76
C GLN A 5 1.12 -8.31 -19.99
N SER A 6 2.21 -7.58 -20.12
CA SER A 6 3.56 -8.15 -20.11
C SER A 6 4.55 -7.13 -19.58
N GLY A 7 5.17 -7.50 -18.49
CA GLY A 7 6.20 -6.71 -17.82
C GLY A 7 7.46 -7.53 -17.55
N VAL A 8 8.39 -6.93 -16.86
CA VAL A 8 9.64 -7.59 -16.45
C VAL A 8 9.43 -8.68 -15.38
N ARG A 9 8.31 -8.60 -14.65
CA ARG A 9 7.98 -9.50 -13.54
C ARG A 9 7.03 -10.63 -13.93
N SER A 10 6.04 -10.34 -14.78
CA SER A 10 5.01 -11.32 -15.14
C SER A 10 4.47 -11.11 -16.56
N ARG A 11 3.88 -12.17 -17.10
CA ARG A 11 3.12 -12.18 -18.35
C ARG A 11 1.72 -12.69 -18.06
N VAL A 12 0.69 -12.02 -18.57
CA VAL A 12 -0.72 -12.34 -18.29
C VAL A 12 -1.51 -12.45 -19.58
N TRP A 13 -2.28 -13.53 -19.70
CA TRP A 13 -3.18 -13.80 -20.83
C TRP A 13 -4.57 -14.14 -20.35
N ALA A 14 -5.58 -13.76 -21.15
CA ALA A 14 -6.94 -14.27 -21.01
C ALA A 14 -7.17 -15.45 -21.94
N ASP A 15 -7.82 -16.49 -21.44
CA ASP A 15 -8.23 -17.67 -22.18
C ASP A 15 -9.66 -18.05 -21.81
N GLY A 16 -10.63 -17.46 -22.52
CA GLY A 16 -12.05 -17.59 -22.16
C GLY A 16 -12.35 -17.00 -20.77
N ASP A 17 -12.84 -17.83 -19.87
CA ASP A 17 -13.15 -17.47 -18.47
C ASP A 17 -11.97 -17.72 -17.52
N ARG A 18 -10.76 -17.83 -18.05
CA ARG A 18 -9.52 -18.07 -17.29
C ARG A 18 -8.51 -16.96 -17.52
N ILE A 19 -7.67 -16.72 -16.52
CA ILE A 19 -6.47 -15.90 -16.62
C ILE A 19 -5.27 -16.82 -16.40
N VAL A 20 -4.30 -16.75 -17.32
CA VAL A 20 -3.03 -17.45 -17.22
C VAL A 20 -1.95 -16.41 -16.88
N LYS A 21 -1.33 -16.52 -15.71
CA LYS A 21 -0.23 -15.66 -15.27
C LYS A 21 1.05 -16.47 -15.14
N GLN A 22 2.09 -16.07 -15.85
CA GLN A 22 3.44 -16.62 -15.72
C GLN A 22 4.33 -15.60 -15.00
N VAL A 23 4.93 -16.00 -13.89
CA VAL A 23 5.91 -15.18 -13.15
C VAL A 23 7.28 -15.39 -13.75
N VAL A 24 7.87 -14.33 -14.29
CA VAL A 24 9.20 -14.34 -14.93
C VAL A 24 10.29 -13.89 -13.96
N GLY A 25 9.92 -13.09 -12.96
CA GLY A 25 10.83 -12.52 -11.96
C GLY A 25 11.19 -13.49 -10.82
N ASP A 26 11.12 -12.98 -9.60
CA ASP A 26 11.46 -13.69 -8.37
C ASP A 26 10.59 -14.95 -8.15
N PRO A 27 11.20 -16.15 -8.04
CA PRO A 27 10.42 -17.36 -7.72
C PRO A 27 9.67 -17.29 -6.38
N ALA A 28 10.23 -16.58 -5.40
CA ALA A 28 9.58 -16.42 -4.11
C ALA A 28 8.29 -15.58 -4.20
N ALA A 29 8.20 -14.66 -5.15
CA ALA A 29 6.98 -13.89 -5.41
C ALA A 29 5.85 -14.80 -5.94
N PHE A 30 6.19 -15.78 -6.80
CA PHE A 30 5.23 -16.79 -7.29
C PHE A 30 4.64 -17.62 -6.16
N GLU A 31 5.49 -18.16 -5.28
CA GLU A 31 5.02 -18.98 -4.15
C GLU A 31 4.20 -18.15 -3.14
N ARG A 32 4.60 -16.89 -2.88
CA ARG A 32 3.83 -15.97 -2.05
C ARG A 32 2.43 -15.72 -2.61
N GLU A 33 2.34 -15.41 -3.89
CA GLU A 33 1.05 -15.14 -4.54
C GLU A 33 0.11 -16.34 -4.46
N ILE A 34 0.59 -17.56 -4.78
CA ILE A 34 -0.23 -18.76 -4.71
C ILE A 34 -0.67 -19.05 -3.27
N THR A 35 0.24 -18.92 -2.31
CA THR A 35 -0.07 -19.13 -0.90
C THR A 35 -1.13 -18.13 -0.43
N ALA A 36 -0.97 -16.84 -0.73
CA ALA A 36 -1.91 -15.80 -0.37
C ALA A 36 -3.30 -16.00 -1.00
N LEU A 37 -3.34 -16.32 -2.31
CA LEU A 37 -4.59 -16.60 -3.01
C LEU A 37 -5.34 -17.77 -2.37
N ARG A 38 -4.65 -18.88 -2.04
CA ARG A 38 -5.27 -20.04 -1.39
C ARG A 38 -5.77 -19.74 0.01
N LEU A 39 -5.02 -18.98 0.79
CA LEU A 39 -5.43 -18.54 2.13
C LEU A 39 -6.69 -17.68 2.09
N ALA A 40 -6.81 -16.78 1.09
CA ALA A 40 -7.91 -15.86 0.96
C ALA A 40 -9.09 -16.38 0.12
N GLU A 41 -9.00 -17.52 -0.57
CA GLU A 41 -10.02 -17.99 -1.52
C GLU A 41 -11.42 -18.08 -0.89
N HIS A 42 -11.51 -18.53 0.37
CA HIS A 42 -12.77 -18.66 1.09
C HIS A 42 -13.48 -17.33 1.38
N THR A 43 -12.76 -16.20 1.30
CA THR A 43 -13.31 -14.85 1.55
C THR A 43 -14.06 -14.29 0.35
N GLY A 44 -13.83 -14.84 -0.85
CA GLY A 44 -14.39 -14.38 -2.10
C GLY A 44 -13.81 -13.05 -2.62
N VAL A 45 -12.76 -12.49 -1.98
CA VAL A 45 -12.15 -11.21 -2.41
C VAL A 45 -10.92 -11.37 -3.29
N VAL A 46 -10.57 -12.60 -3.66
CA VAL A 46 -9.49 -12.91 -4.59
C VAL A 46 -9.98 -13.88 -5.67
N PRO A 47 -9.34 -13.97 -6.84
CA PRO A 47 -9.68 -14.99 -7.83
C PRO A 47 -9.34 -16.39 -7.32
N ARG A 48 -10.16 -17.38 -7.67
CA ARG A 48 -9.89 -18.78 -7.38
C ARG A 48 -8.68 -19.27 -8.18
N VAL A 49 -7.84 -20.06 -7.52
CA VAL A 49 -6.74 -20.78 -8.16
C VAL A 49 -7.29 -22.05 -8.80
N LEU A 50 -7.22 -22.14 -10.13
CA LEU A 50 -7.72 -23.30 -10.89
C LEU A 50 -6.63 -24.34 -11.13
N GLU A 51 -5.43 -23.90 -11.54
CA GLU A 51 -4.29 -24.76 -11.84
C GLU A 51 -2.99 -24.07 -11.44
N VAL A 52 -1.98 -24.83 -11.03
CA VAL A 52 -0.63 -24.32 -10.69
C VAL A 52 0.40 -25.23 -11.33
N ASP A 53 1.32 -24.63 -12.06
CA ASP A 53 2.52 -25.27 -12.59
C ASP A 53 3.76 -24.61 -11.95
N HIS A 54 4.35 -25.27 -10.97
CA HIS A 54 5.52 -24.77 -10.23
C HIS A 54 6.78 -24.77 -11.10
N GLU A 55 6.91 -25.69 -12.05
CA GLU A 55 8.07 -25.78 -12.94
C GLU A 55 8.11 -24.58 -13.90
N GLN A 56 6.97 -24.27 -14.51
CA GLN A 56 6.83 -23.13 -15.42
C GLN A 56 6.52 -21.81 -14.71
N ARG A 57 6.31 -21.85 -13.39
CA ARG A 57 5.87 -20.73 -12.57
C ARG A 57 4.62 -20.06 -13.18
N THR A 58 3.65 -20.90 -13.51
CA THR A 58 2.39 -20.48 -14.14
C THR A 58 1.22 -20.81 -13.22
N VAL A 59 0.35 -19.84 -13.02
CA VAL A 59 -0.93 -20.03 -12.33
C VAL A 59 -2.09 -19.74 -13.26
N VAL A 60 -3.11 -20.59 -13.21
CA VAL A 60 -4.38 -20.36 -13.89
C VAL A 60 -5.41 -19.95 -12.86
N LEU A 61 -6.01 -18.79 -13.07
CA LEU A 61 -6.98 -18.18 -12.18
C LEU A 61 -8.35 -18.06 -12.88
N GLU A 62 -9.42 -17.96 -12.10
CA GLU A 62 -10.70 -17.52 -12.65
C GLU A 62 -10.57 -16.10 -13.20
N ARG A 63 -11.26 -15.82 -14.31
CA ARG A 63 -11.31 -14.48 -14.87
C ARG A 63 -12.37 -13.65 -14.18
N LEU A 64 -11.94 -12.64 -13.44
CA LEU A 64 -12.84 -11.65 -12.88
C LEU A 64 -13.34 -10.71 -13.99
N ARG A 65 -14.62 -10.40 -13.97
CA ARG A 65 -15.22 -9.37 -14.83
C ARG A 65 -15.38 -8.12 -13.96
N SER A 66 -14.66 -7.06 -14.32
CA SER A 66 -14.68 -5.81 -13.58
C SER A 66 -15.58 -4.81 -14.28
N ASP A 67 -16.45 -4.20 -13.50
CA ASP A 67 -17.20 -3.03 -13.89
C ASP A 67 -16.39 -1.75 -13.55
N PRO A 68 -16.69 -0.61 -14.18
CA PRO A 68 -16.14 0.67 -13.73
C PRO A 68 -16.47 0.91 -12.25
N PRO A 69 -15.51 1.38 -11.44
CA PRO A 69 -15.76 1.64 -10.03
C PRO A 69 -16.83 2.74 -9.86
N ARG A 70 -17.66 2.58 -8.85
CA ARG A 70 -18.67 3.56 -8.45
C ARG A 70 -17.98 4.77 -7.78
N GLU A 71 -18.71 5.87 -7.58
CA GLU A 71 -18.19 7.05 -6.88
C GLU A 71 -17.76 6.75 -5.44
N ASP A 72 -18.46 5.82 -4.77
CA ASP A 72 -18.19 5.36 -3.41
C ASP A 72 -17.29 4.10 -3.33
N TRP A 73 -16.54 3.80 -4.39
CA TRP A 73 -15.70 2.61 -4.52
C TRP A 73 -14.79 2.33 -3.31
N VAL A 74 -14.35 3.37 -2.60
CA VAL A 74 -13.48 3.23 -1.42
C VAL A 74 -14.13 2.46 -0.28
N VAL A 75 -15.46 2.46 -0.20
CA VAL A 75 -16.21 1.70 0.80
C VAL A 75 -16.15 0.20 0.49
N ASP A 76 -16.38 -0.19 -0.76
CA ASP A 76 -16.25 -1.57 -1.20
C ASP A 76 -14.79 -2.05 -1.12
N TYR A 77 -13.84 -1.19 -1.48
CA TYR A 77 -12.40 -1.43 -1.31
C TYR A 77 -12.05 -1.74 0.16
N ALA A 78 -12.52 -0.91 1.10
CA ALA A 78 -12.25 -1.08 2.52
C ALA A 78 -12.88 -2.38 3.08
N ARG A 79 -14.10 -2.73 2.68
CA ARG A 79 -14.72 -4.03 3.02
C ARG A 79 -13.94 -5.21 2.45
N GLY A 80 -13.51 -5.10 1.18
CA GLY A 80 -12.68 -6.11 0.54
C GLY A 80 -11.37 -6.32 1.28
N LEU A 81 -10.65 -5.24 1.64
CA LEU A 81 -9.44 -5.31 2.46
C LEU A 81 -9.72 -5.95 3.82
N ALA A 82 -10.82 -5.58 4.49
CA ALA A 82 -11.18 -6.15 5.78
C ALA A 82 -11.33 -7.67 5.72
N ARG A 83 -11.97 -8.20 4.67
CA ARG A 83 -12.10 -9.65 4.42
C ARG A 83 -10.77 -10.30 4.09
N LEU A 84 -9.94 -9.65 3.25
CA LEU A 84 -8.59 -10.14 2.94
C LEU A 84 -7.76 -10.26 4.22
N HIS A 85 -7.70 -9.20 5.01
CA HIS A 85 -6.97 -9.17 6.27
C HIS A 85 -7.49 -10.19 7.30
N GLY A 86 -8.81 -10.46 7.27
CA GLY A 86 -9.45 -11.47 8.11
C GLY A 86 -9.23 -12.91 7.68
N ALA A 87 -8.59 -13.15 6.53
CA ALA A 87 -8.38 -14.50 6.00
C ALA A 87 -7.38 -15.33 6.81
N THR A 88 -6.55 -14.69 7.62
CA THR A 88 -5.48 -15.35 8.38
C THR A 88 -5.46 -14.92 9.85
N GLY A 89 -4.74 -15.70 10.67
CA GLY A 89 -4.50 -15.48 12.08
C GLY A 89 -3.17 -16.11 12.52
N PRO A 90 -2.88 -16.17 13.82
CA PRO A 90 -1.63 -16.71 14.36
C PRO A 90 -1.30 -18.15 13.92
N GLU A 91 -2.31 -18.95 13.62
CA GLU A 91 -2.16 -20.33 13.13
C GLU A 91 -1.49 -20.43 11.76
N HIS A 92 -1.45 -19.31 11.00
CA HIS A 92 -0.82 -19.23 9.68
C HIS A 92 0.63 -18.73 9.75
N ALA A 93 1.18 -18.57 10.97
CA ALA A 93 2.55 -18.13 11.17
C ALA A 93 3.55 -18.99 10.37
N GLY A 94 4.45 -18.35 9.63
CA GLY A 94 5.47 -19.01 8.82
C GLY A 94 5.04 -19.42 7.40
N LEU A 95 3.75 -19.28 7.02
CA LEU A 95 3.31 -19.56 5.65
C LEU A 95 3.68 -18.44 4.67
N LEU A 96 3.77 -17.22 5.16
CA LEU A 96 4.19 -16.04 4.40
C LEU A 96 5.21 -15.24 5.21
N PRO A 97 6.00 -14.36 4.57
CA PRO A 97 6.90 -13.45 5.26
C PRO A 97 6.15 -12.57 6.27
N ARG A 98 6.85 -12.13 7.31
CA ARG A 98 6.32 -11.09 8.20
C ARG A 98 6.43 -9.72 7.53
N GLN A 99 5.47 -8.85 7.82
CA GLN A 99 5.53 -7.44 7.47
C GLN A 99 6.84 -6.82 7.99
N VAL A 100 7.51 -6.07 7.13
CA VAL A 100 8.72 -5.35 7.51
C VAL A 100 8.37 -4.19 8.44
N ILE A 101 9.08 -4.11 9.56
CA ILE A 101 8.97 -2.97 10.48
C ILE A 101 9.83 -1.83 9.91
N PRO A 102 9.29 -0.61 9.77
CA PRO A 102 10.06 0.51 9.27
C PRO A 102 11.30 0.82 10.11
N ASP A 103 12.45 0.99 9.46
CA ASP A 103 13.64 1.57 10.09
C ASP A 103 13.55 3.10 9.98
N PRO A 104 13.52 3.86 11.08
CA PRO A 104 13.46 5.31 11.04
C PRO A 104 14.77 5.97 10.59
N ALA A 105 15.90 5.26 10.59
CA ALA A 105 17.20 5.86 10.33
C ALA A 105 17.31 6.58 8.96
N PRO A 106 16.82 6.03 7.83
CA PRO A 106 16.82 6.74 6.55
C PRO A 106 16.00 8.04 6.60
N PHE A 107 14.84 8.01 7.22
CA PHE A 107 13.99 9.19 7.39
C PHE A 107 14.65 10.25 8.27
N LEU A 108 15.25 9.87 9.38
CA LEU A 108 15.97 10.80 10.27
C LEU A 108 17.19 11.43 9.57
N ARG A 109 17.89 10.69 8.69
CA ARG A 109 18.94 11.27 7.85
C ARG A 109 18.38 12.31 6.87
N PHE A 110 17.25 12.02 6.25
CA PHE A 110 16.54 12.97 5.39
C PHE A 110 16.13 14.24 6.15
N VAL A 111 15.56 14.11 7.35
CA VAL A 111 15.20 15.25 8.21
C VAL A 111 16.41 16.15 8.49
N ARG A 112 17.56 15.54 8.83
CA ARG A 112 18.82 16.27 9.05
C ARG A 112 19.34 16.94 7.79
N ALA A 113 19.24 16.28 6.62
CA ALA A 113 19.63 16.85 5.35
C ALA A 113 18.75 18.05 4.95
N MET A 114 17.49 18.05 5.37
CA MET A 114 16.58 19.18 5.24
C MET A 114 16.84 20.31 6.26
N GLU A 115 17.86 20.16 7.14
CA GLU A 115 18.21 21.12 8.20
C GLU A 115 17.04 21.36 9.18
N VAL A 116 16.26 20.33 9.46
CA VAL A 116 15.11 20.38 10.38
C VAL A 116 15.48 19.75 11.71
N GLU A 117 15.12 20.40 12.82
CA GLU A 117 15.29 19.86 14.16
C GLU A 117 14.31 18.69 14.41
N ILE A 118 14.84 17.55 14.85
CA ILE A 118 14.03 16.35 15.12
C ILE A 118 13.22 16.51 16.41
N GLY A 119 13.80 17.13 17.45
CA GLY A 119 13.16 17.30 18.76
C GLY A 119 12.90 15.94 19.46
N GLY A 120 11.76 15.85 20.15
CA GLY A 120 11.33 14.63 20.85
C GLY A 120 10.79 13.53 19.94
N ALA A 121 10.62 13.78 18.64
CA ALA A 121 10.00 12.83 17.70
C ALA A 121 10.77 11.50 17.59
N GLU A 122 12.09 11.48 17.81
CA GLU A 122 12.88 10.25 17.74
C GLU A 122 12.38 9.17 18.70
N ALA A 123 11.84 9.56 19.87
CA ALA A 123 11.27 8.64 20.84
C ALA A 123 9.90 8.06 20.39
N GLU A 124 9.14 8.81 19.60
CA GLU A 124 7.85 8.35 19.04
C GLU A 124 8.03 7.50 17.77
N LEU A 125 9.21 7.55 17.12
CA LEU A 125 9.50 6.82 15.88
C LEU A 125 10.12 5.44 16.13
N VAL A 126 9.87 4.84 17.29
CA VAL A 126 10.25 3.47 17.61
C VAL A 126 9.07 2.55 17.29
N PHE A 127 9.28 1.65 16.34
CA PHE A 127 8.23 0.75 15.89
C PHE A 127 8.50 -0.69 16.32
N GLU A 128 7.47 -1.37 16.76
CA GLU A 128 7.51 -2.78 17.13
C GLU A 128 6.56 -3.60 16.26
N ASP A 129 6.77 -4.92 16.19
CA ASP A 129 5.80 -5.83 15.60
C ASP A 129 4.51 -5.83 16.45
N THR A 130 3.39 -5.55 15.83
CA THR A 130 2.09 -5.53 16.52
C THR A 130 1.59 -6.91 16.96
N GLY A 131 2.28 -7.97 16.55
CA GLY A 131 1.86 -9.36 16.80
C GLY A 131 0.64 -9.79 16.01
N ARG A 132 0.13 -8.97 15.07
CA ARG A 132 -0.97 -9.34 14.18
C ARG A 132 -0.49 -10.24 13.04
N PHE A 133 -1.40 -11.07 12.55
CA PHE A 133 -1.18 -12.01 11.45
C PHE A 133 -2.25 -11.86 10.38
N ASP A 134 -2.69 -10.64 10.14
CA ASP A 134 -3.60 -10.31 9.03
C ASP A 134 -2.88 -10.59 7.70
N LEU A 135 -3.60 -11.11 6.70
CA LEU A 135 -3.09 -11.30 5.35
C LEU A 135 -3.02 -9.95 4.63
N LEU A 136 -1.82 -9.44 4.45
CA LEU A 136 -1.58 -8.22 3.69
C LEU A 136 -1.45 -8.52 2.20
N HIS A 137 -1.96 -7.63 1.37
CA HIS A 137 -1.77 -7.64 -0.08
C HIS A 137 -0.31 -7.30 -0.46
N GLY A 138 0.28 -6.34 0.25
CA GLY A 138 1.61 -5.78 -0.02
C GLY A 138 1.63 -4.62 -1.02
N ASP A 139 0.64 -4.56 -1.92
CA ASP A 139 0.44 -3.46 -2.88
C ASP A 139 -1.04 -3.31 -3.28
N PRO A 140 -1.96 -2.95 -2.34
CA PRO A 140 -3.38 -2.82 -2.63
C PRO A 140 -3.69 -1.51 -3.37
N CYS A 141 -3.14 -1.36 -4.56
CA CYS A 141 -3.18 -0.13 -5.34
C CYS A 141 -4.19 -0.22 -6.50
N ALA A 142 -4.52 0.93 -7.10
CA ALA A 142 -5.27 0.98 -8.35
C ALA A 142 -4.59 0.15 -9.43
N GLY A 143 -5.37 -0.73 -10.08
CA GLY A 143 -4.87 -1.71 -11.03
C GLY A 143 -4.68 -3.12 -10.43
N ASN A 144 -4.61 -3.24 -9.10
CA ASN A 144 -4.62 -4.51 -8.38
C ASN A 144 -5.95 -4.78 -7.69
N ASP A 145 -6.92 -3.87 -7.84
CA ASP A 145 -8.30 -4.03 -7.40
C ASP A 145 -9.27 -4.05 -8.59
N MET A 146 -10.26 -4.88 -8.51
CA MET A 146 -11.33 -5.04 -9.50
C MET A 146 -12.69 -4.91 -8.82
N TYR A 147 -13.61 -4.21 -9.44
CA TYR A 147 -14.96 -3.99 -8.90
C TYR A 147 -15.94 -4.89 -9.64
N THR A 148 -16.58 -5.78 -8.90
CA THR A 148 -17.55 -6.74 -9.40
C THR A 148 -18.92 -6.50 -8.76
N ASP A 149 -19.93 -7.23 -9.19
CA ASP A 149 -21.25 -7.27 -8.54
C ASP A 149 -21.20 -7.73 -7.08
N GLN A 150 -20.10 -8.39 -6.67
CA GLN A 150 -19.85 -8.85 -5.30
C GLN A 150 -18.97 -7.90 -4.46
N GLY A 151 -18.62 -6.72 -5.00
CA GLY A 151 -17.74 -5.74 -4.37
C GLY A 151 -16.30 -5.78 -4.91
N ALA A 152 -15.38 -5.18 -4.16
CA ALA A 152 -13.97 -5.13 -4.52
C ALA A 152 -13.29 -6.48 -4.36
N ARG A 153 -12.49 -6.86 -5.36
CA ARG A 153 -11.65 -8.07 -5.39
C ARG A 153 -10.22 -7.69 -5.76
N PHE A 154 -9.25 -8.42 -5.21
CA PHE A 154 -7.83 -8.11 -5.33
C PHE A 154 -7.11 -9.15 -6.18
N VAL A 155 -6.19 -8.68 -7.01
CA VAL A 155 -5.29 -9.48 -7.85
C VAL A 155 -3.84 -9.07 -7.62
N ASP A 156 -2.89 -9.90 -8.03
CA ASP A 156 -1.45 -9.60 -7.93
C ASP A 156 -0.92 -9.53 -6.49
N LEU A 157 -1.13 -10.61 -5.73
CA LEU A 157 -0.69 -10.75 -4.34
C LEU A 157 0.80 -11.16 -4.22
N GLU A 158 1.65 -10.84 -5.20
CA GLU A 158 3.06 -11.21 -5.20
C GLU A 158 3.86 -10.60 -4.02
N GLY A 159 3.35 -9.50 -3.45
CA GLY A 159 3.89 -8.81 -2.28
C GLY A 159 3.31 -9.25 -0.93
N ALA A 160 2.48 -10.30 -0.91
CA ALA A 160 1.74 -10.69 0.29
C ALA A 160 2.64 -10.99 1.49
N ALA A 161 2.17 -10.63 2.67
CA ALA A 161 2.84 -10.83 3.96
C ALA A 161 1.81 -11.06 5.07
N LEU A 162 2.28 -11.48 6.24
CA LEU A 162 1.48 -11.49 7.47
C LEU A 162 1.88 -10.32 8.36
N GLY A 163 0.91 -9.50 8.76
CA GLY A 163 1.21 -8.29 9.53
C GLY A 163 -0.03 -7.60 10.08
N ASP A 164 0.05 -6.29 10.20
CA ASP A 164 -1.03 -5.45 10.68
C ASP A 164 -1.79 -4.85 9.49
N GLY A 165 -3.04 -5.29 9.28
CA GLY A 165 -3.91 -4.81 8.22
C GLY A 165 -4.17 -3.30 8.26
N LEU A 166 -3.97 -2.65 9.42
CA LEU A 166 -4.09 -1.21 9.53
C LEU A 166 -3.10 -0.48 8.60
N ALA A 167 -1.94 -1.10 8.29
CA ALA A 167 -0.97 -0.55 7.36
C ALA A 167 -1.51 -0.37 5.93
N GLU A 168 -2.54 -1.11 5.54
CA GLU A 168 -3.14 -1.02 4.21
C GLU A 168 -4.44 -0.21 4.20
N VAL A 169 -5.26 -0.26 5.25
CA VAL A 169 -6.46 0.59 5.29
C VAL A 169 -6.12 2.08 5.34
N VAL A 170 -5.00 2.46 5.94
CA VAL A 170 -4.54 3.87 5.96
C VAL A 170 -4.11 4.41 4.59
N TYR A 171 -4.04 3.59 3.55
CA TYR A 171 -3.82 4.05 2.17
C TYR A 171 -4.79 5.16 1.77
N LEU A 172 -6.03 5.07 2.25
CA LEU A 172 -7.06 6.10 2.06
C LEU A 172 -6.74 7.45 2.73
N ARG A 173 -5.92 7.44 3.81
CA ARG A 173 -5.45 8.66 4.49
C ARG A 173 -4.20 9.24 3.87
N ILE A 174 -3.25 8.39 3.52
CA ILE A 174 -1.89 8.78 3.13
C ILE A 174 -1.63 8.73 1.62
N GLY A 175 -2.69 8.50 0.82
CA GLY A 175 -2.64 8.66 -0.63
C GLY A 175 -1.99 7.50 -1.37
N PHE A 176 -2.20 6.25 -0.95
CA PHE A 176 -1.75 5.04 -1.65
C PHE A 176 -0.22 4.98 -1.85
N PRO A 177 0.54 4.70 -0.79
CA PRO A 177 2.00 4.83 -0.78
C PRO A 177 2.75 3.93 -1.77
N THR A 178 2.21 2.76 -2.11
CA THR A 178 2.82 1.85 -3.08
C THR A 178 2.37 2.12 -4.52
N CYS A 179 1.35 2.94 -4.71
CA CYS A 179 0.79 3.24 -6.02
C CYS A 179 1.63 4.21 -6.84
N ALA A 180 1.61 3.99 -8.15
CA ALA A 180 2.06 4.98 -9.12
C ALA A 180 1.19 6.26 -9.07
N THR A 181 -0.13 6.11 -8.89
CA THR A 181 -1.07 7.22 -8.72
C THR A 181 -1.31 7.52 -7.25
N VAL A 182 -1.03 8.74 -6.82
CA VAL A 182 -1.39 9.24 -5.49
C VAL A 182 -2.65 10.06 -5.59
N THR A 183 -3.63 9.75 -4.77
CA THR A 183 -4.88 10.50 -4.71
C THR A 183 -5.29 10.77 -3.27
N GLU A 184 -5.83 11.96 -3.03
CA GLU A 184 -6.48 12.29 -1.79
C GLU A 184 -7.93 11.78 -1.81
N THR A 185 -8.29 10.96 -0.84
CA THR A 185 -9.67 10.50 -0.66
C THR A 185 -10.45 11.58 0.10
N PRO A 186 -11.58 12.07 -0.44
CA PRO A 186 -12.44 13.02 0.26
C PRO A 186 -12.80 12.53 1.66
N ARG A 187 -12.86 13.46 2.62
CA ARG A 187 -13.00 13.14 4.04
C ARG A 187 -14.20 12.24 4.34
N GLU A 188 -15.37 12.60 3.82
CA GLU A 188 -16.61 11.86 4.08
C GLU A 188 -16.55 10.43 3.54
N LEU A 189 -15.97 10.24 2.33
CA LEU A 189 -15.78 8.91 1.74
C LEU A 189 -14.75 8.10 2.52
N ARG A 190 -13.69 8.73 2.98
CA ARG A 190 -12.67 8.08 3.79
C ARG A 190 -13.22 7.60 5.13
N GLU A 191 -13.96 8.45 5.84
CA GLU A 191 -14.59 8.11 7.12
C GLU A 191 -15.60 6.96 6.94
N ALA A 192 -16.40 6.98 5.88
CA ALA A 192 -17.32 5.89 5.56
C ALA A 192 -16.59 4.57 5.24
N ALA A 193 -15.47 4.64 4.52
CA ALA A 193 -14.65 3.47 4.19
C ALA A 193 -13.97 2.88 5.44
N GLU A 194 -13.39 3.72 6.30
CA GLU A 194 -12.79 3.30 7.57
C GLU A 194 -13.82 2.64 8.49
N GLN A 195 -15.01 3.23 8.60
CA GLN A 195 -16.12 2.65 9.33
C GLN A 195 -16.49 1.27 8.77
N ALA A 196 -16.65 1.15 7.45
CA ALA A 196 -16.99 -0.12 6.80
C ALA A 196 -15.92 -1.20 7.01
N TYR A 197 -14.63 -0.82 7.02
CA TYR A 197 -13.53 -1.72 7.37
C TYR A 197 -13.67 -2.26 8.79
N PHE A 198 -13.86 -1.38 9.77
CA PHE A 198 -13.95 -1.78 11.17
C PHE A 198 -15.23 -2.56 11.49
N GLU A 199 -16.35 -2.24 10.85
CA GLU A 199 -17.58 -3.03 10.95
C GLU A 199 -17.37 -4.47 10.46
N GLU A 200 -16.73 -4.66 9.31
CA GLU A 200 -16.42 -5.99 8.75
C GLU A 200 -15.41 -6.75 9.63
N ARG A 201 -14.44 -6.04 10.24
CA ARG A 201 -13.43 -6.64 11.13
C ARG A 201 -13.93 -6.92 12.55
N GLY A 202 -15.02 -6.32 12.98
CA GLY A 202 -15.61 -6.47 14.33
C GLY A 202 -14.77 -5.85 15.46
N PHE A 203 -13.89 -4.90 15.17
CA PHE A 203 -13.14 -4.12 16.15
C PHE A 203 -12.92 -2.68 15.64
N THR A 204 -12.43 -1.81 16.51
CA THR A 204 -11.97 -0.47 16.15
C THR A 204 -10.57 -0.24 16.69
N ALA A 205 -9.76 0.55 15.99
CA ALA A 205 -8.41 0.92 16.42
C ALA A 205 -8.03 2.30 15.86
N PRO A 206 -7.14 3.04 16.53
CA PRO A 206 -6.55 4.25 15.97
C PRO A 206 -5.71 3.91 14.74
N LEU A 207 -5.70 4.81 13.76
CA LEU A 207 -5.00 4.65 12.50
C LEU A 207 -3.73 5.50 12.40
N GLU A 208 -3.49 6.35 13.38
CA GLU A 208 -2.41 7.33 13.41
C GLU A 208 -1.03 6.64 13.39
N ASP A 209 -0.83 5.59 14.20
CA ASP A 209 0.42 4.81 14.23
C ASP A 209 0.77 4.27 12.84
N ALA A 210 -0.20 3.69 12.14
CA ALA A 210 0.01 3.15 10.79
C ALA A 210 0.34 4.26 9.78
N CYS A 211 -0.28 5.45 9.91
CA CYS A 211 0.08 6.62 9.09
C CYS A 211 1.50 7.11 9.37
N VAL A 212 1.92 7.16 10.65
CA VAL A 212 3.28 7.55 11.05
C VAL A 212 4.31 6.56 10.51
N ARG A 213 4.03 5.26 10.56
CA ARG A 213 4.89 4.22 9.95
C ARG A 213 5.11 4.48 8.45
N TRP A 214 4.07 4.82 7.71
CA TRP A 214 4.20 5.18 6.30
C TRP A 214 4.86 6.52 6.05
N PHE A 215 4.70 7.49 6.93
CA PHE A 215 5.42 8.75 6.87
C PHE A 215 6.95 8.54 6.94
N VAL A 216 7.38 7.66 7.85
CA VAL A 216 8.79 7.31 8.03
C VAL A 216 9.31 6.41 6.89
N ASN A 217 8.52 5.43 6.46
CA ASN A 217 8.92 4.49 5.43
C ASN A 217 9.09 5.13 4.03
N GLY A 218 8.52 6.30 3.82
CA GLY A 218 8.79 7.11 2.64
C GLY A 218 8.20 6.63 1.32
N ASP A 219 7.31 5.62 1.34
CA ASP A 219 6.54 5.15 0.17
C ASP A 219 7.33 4.36 -0.92
N ALA A 220 6.81 4.38 -2.14
CA ALA A 220 7.45 3.79 -3.31
C ALA A 220 8.90 4.27 -3.55
N LEU A 221 9.31 5.39 -2.95
CA LEU A 221 10.68 5.89 -2.99
C LEU A 221 11.64 4.93 -2.27
N VAL A 222 11.25 4.44 -1.08
CA VAL A 222 12.05 3.48 -0.32
C VAL A 222 12.07 2.11 -1.00
N GLN A 223 10.92 1.64 -1.50
CA GLN A 223 10.86 0.40 -2.26
C GLN A 223 11.76 0.41 -3.50
N ARG A 224 11.93 1.59 -4.11
CA ARG A 224 12.84 1.75 -5.25
C ARG A 224 14.29 1.72 -4.81
N ALA A 225 14.64 2.33 -3.67
CA ALA A 225 15.97 2.23 -3.07
C ALA A 225 16.37 0.78 -2.80
N GLU A 226 15.45 -0.03 -2.26
CA GLU A 226 15.69 -1.47 -2.05
C GLU A 226 15.94 -2.24 -3.37
N ARG A 227 15.36 -1.79 -4.48
CA ARG A 227 15.52 -2.45 -5.80
C ARG A 227 16.79 -2.09 -6.52
N ASP A 228 17.23 -0.84 -6.46
CA ASP A 228 18.35 -0.30 -7.24
C ASP A 228 19.54 0.20 -6.39
N GLY A 229 19.43 0.12 -5.07
CA GLY A 229 20.46 0.57 -4.13
C GLY A 229 20.57 2.09 -3.99
N THR A 230 19.64 2.85 -4.56
CA THR A 230 19.64 4.32 -4.48
C THR A 230 18.92 4.78 -3.22
N ASP A 231 19.55 5.62 -2.39
CA ASP A 231 18.86 6.32 -1.30
C ASP A 231 18.00 7.46 -1.87
N HIS A 232 16.74 7.13 -2.18
CA HIS A 232 15.82 8.08 -2.78
C HIS A 232 15.40 9.21 -1.84
N LEU A 233 15.39 8.96 -0.51
CA LEU A 233 15.15 10.02 0.47
C LEU A 233 16.30 11.03 0.51
N ALA A 234 17.54 10.57 0.36
CA ALA A 234 18.67 11.49 0.21
C ALA A 234 18.59 12.24 -1.13
N LYS A 235 18.29 11.52 -2.21
CA LYS A 235 18.21 12.11 -3.55
C LYS A 235 17.15 13.20 -3.68
N VAL A 236 15.97 13.05 -3.04
CA VAL A 236 14.86 14.02 -3.16
C VAL A 236 15.19 15.40 -2.58
N VAL A 237 16.19 15.50 -1.73
CA VAL A 237 16.66 16.80 -1.19
C VAL A 237 17.11 17.71 -2.33
N ASP A 238 17.90 17.16 -3.26
CA ASP A 238 18.52 17.90 -4.34
C ASP A 238 17.73 17.83 -5.65
N GLU A 239 17.04 16.72 -5.92
CA GLU A 239 16.37 16.44 -7.18
C GLU A 239 14.91 16.03 -6.94
N ASP A 240 13.98 16.61 -7.74
CA ASP A 240 12.60 16.16 -7.83
C ASP A 240 12.39 15.35 -9.12
N TRP A 241 11.51 14.38 -9.10
CA TRP A 241 11.12 13.64 -10.29
C TRP A 241 9.64 13.32 -10.28
N PHE A 242 9.08 13.31 -11.47
CA PHE A 242 7.69 12.99 -11.66
C PHE A 242 7.46 11.47 -11.54
N TRP A 243 6.41 11.09 -10.80
CA TRP A 243 6.00 9.72 -10.61
C TRP A 243 4.51 9.59 -10.95
N TYR A 244 4.20 9.38 -12.20
CA TYR A 244 2.85 9.27 -12.77
C TYR A 244 1.95 10.48 -12.51
N SER A 245 1.31 10.61 -11.35
CA SER A 245 0.32 11.65 -11.07
C SER A 245 0.85 12.86 -10.32
N THR A 246 2.02 12.72 -9.67
CA THR A 246 2.64 13.81 -8.90
C THR A 246 4.14 13.58 -8.77
N THR A 247 4.85 14.56 -8.18
CA THR A 247 6.29 14.46 -7.96
C THR A 247 6.62 13.75 -6.65
N ALA A 248 7.88 13.32 -6.50
CA ALA A 248 8.39 12.73 -5.27
C ALA A 248 8.24 13.70 -4.08
N ARG A 249 8.55 14.98 -4.27
CA ARG A 249 8.38 16.02 -3.26
C ARG A 249 6.92 16.23 -2.90
N GLY A 250 6.02 16.26 -3.89
CA GLY A 250 4.58 16.37 -3.67
C GLY A 250 4.02 15.26 -2.78
N ARG A 251 4.49 14.01 -2.96
CA ARG A 251 4.12 12.85 -2.13
C ARG A 251 4.58 13.00 -0.68
N LEU A 252 5.84 13.40 -0.47
CA LEU A 252 6.38 13.61 0.88
C LEU A 252 5.64 14.73 1.61
N MET A 253 5.40 15.86 0.94
CA MET A 253 4.64 16.98 1.50
C MET A 253 3.20 16.58 1.86
N TYR A 254 2.54 15.76 1.05
CA TYR A 254 1.19 15.29 1.35
C TYR A 254 1.16 14.48 2.64
N ARG A 255 2.06 13.53 2.83
CA ARG A 255 2.13 12.74 4.06
C ARG A 255 2.48 13.55 5.28
N ALA A 256 3.42 14.47 5.13
CA ALA A 256 3.74 15.39 6.21
C ALA A 256 2.50 16.20 6.63
N ARG A 257 1.64 16.63 5.67
CA ARG A 257 0.36 17.31 5.98
C ARG A 257 -0.58 16.42 6.79
N VAL A 258 -0.72 15.15 6.42
CA VAL A 258 -1.55 14.20 7.17
C VAL A 258 -1.05 14.04 8.60
N VAL A 259 0.24 13.76 8.79
CA VAL A 259 0.84 13.51 10.11
C VAL A 259 0.88 14.78 10.96
N ALA A 260 1.02 15.96 10.37
CA ALA A 260 0.97 17.24 11.07
C ALA A 260 -0.38 17.49 11.83
N THR A 261 -1.41 16.71 11.52
CA THR A 261 -2.71 16.81 12.21
C THR A 261 -2.81 15.98 13.49
N PHE A 262 -1.85 15.08 13.76
CA PHE A 262 -1.90 14.12 14.88
C PHE A 262 -1.37 14.71 16.21
N THR A 263 -1.85 15.89 16.57
CA THR A 263 -1.34 16.67 17.70
C THR A 263 -1.60 16.05 19.06
N GLU A 264 -2.62 15.20 19.18
CA GLU A 264 -3.00 14.57 20.45
C GLU A 264 -2.35 13.19 20.62
N THR A 265 -2.24 12.43 19.54
CA THR A 265 -1.74 11.04 19.56
C THR A 265 -0.22 10.97 19.36
N HIS A 266 0.36 11.86 18.54
CA HIS A 266 1.78 11.91 18.21
C HIS A 266 2.28 13.37 18.21
N PRO A 267 2.31 14.05 19.38
CA PRO A 267 2.57 15.48 19.45
C PRO A 267 3.95 15.87 18.91
N GLU A 268 4.99 15.09 19.20
CA GLU A 268 6.35 15.38 18.75
C GLU A 268 6.54 15.10 17.25
N THR A 269 6.00 13.98 16.76
CA THR A 269 6.03 13.65 15.32
C THR A 269 5.18 14.62 14.51
N SER A 270 4.03 15.05 15.04
CA SER A 270 3.21 16.10 14.42
C SER A 270 3.96 17.44 14.35
N ALA A 271 4.68 17.81 15.41
CA ALA A 271 5.52 19.01 15.43
C ALA A 271 6.67 18.90 14.42
N LEU A 272 7.32 17.75 14.32
CA LEU A 272 8.35 17.47 13.32
C LEU A 272 7.77 17.58 11.88
N ALA A 273 6.62 17.01 11.63
CA ALA A 273 5.96 17.07 10.32
C ALA A 273 5.64 18.51 9.92
N ARG A 274 5.21 19.37 10.85
CA ARG A 274 5.01 20.80 10.59
C ARG A 274 6.31 21.53 10.27
N ARG A 275 7.39 21.31 11.03
CA ARG A 275 8.70 21.90 10.74
C ARG A 275 9.22 21.46 9.36
N LEU A 276 9.04 20.20 9.01
CA LEU A 276 9.38 19.70 7.67
C LEU A 276 8.57 20.39 6.57
N LEU A 277 7.25 20.54 6.75
CA LEU A 277 6.39 21.23 5.78
C LEU A 277 6.81 22.68 5.56
N ASP A 278 7.10 23.40 6.66
CA ASP A 278 7.56 24.78 6.59
C ASP A 278 8.89 24.86 5.81
N ARG A 279 9.85 23.97 6.11
CA ARG A 279 11.13 23.91 5.40
C ARG A 279 10.98 23.52 3.93
N MET A 280 10.18 22.48 3.65
CA MET A 280 9.88 22.06 2.27
C MET A 280 9.24 23.21 1.47
N GLY A 281 8.28 23.93 2.07
CA GLY A 281 7.63 25.08 1.43
C GLY A 281 8.56 26.26 1.17
N GLN A 282 9.69 26.37 1.88
CA GLN A 282 10.73 27.39 1.63
C GLN A 282 11.67 27.02 0.47
N VAL A 283 11.94 25.71 0.29
CA VAL A 283 12.99 25.24 -0.64
C VAL A 283 12.45 24.49 -1.85
N TRP A 284 11.20 24.06 -1.82
CA TRP A 284 10.55 23.31 -2.90
C TRP A 284 9.29 24.01 -3.38
N GLU A 285 9.01 23.90 -4.68
CA GLU A 285 7.72 24.28 -5.24
C GLU A 285 6.74 23.10 -5.03
N PRO A 286 5.65 23.28 -4.23
CA PRO A 286 4.72 22.22 -3.96
C PRO A 286 3.92 21.86 -5.22
N GLN A 287 3.85 20.57 -5.51
CA GLN A 287 2.96 20.03 -6.53
C GLN A 287 1.68 19.51 -5.86
N PRO A 288 0.49 19.89 -6.32
CA PRO A 288 -0.75 19.34 -5.80
C PRO A 288 -0.86 17.83 -6.14
N ILE A 289 -1.44 17.06 -5.24
CA ILE A 289 -1.90 15.73 -5.58
C ILE A 289 -3.34 15.79 -6.08
N GLY A 290 -3.73 14.86 -6.98
CA GLY A 290 -5.09 14.80 -7.48
C GLY A 290 -6.07 14.33 -6.40
N THR A 291 -7.32 14.77 -6.50
CA THR A 291 -8.42 14.35 -5.60
C THR A 291 -9.25 13.20 -6.17
N VAL A 292 -8.94 12.76 -7.37
CA VAL A 292 -9.68 11.68 -8.05
C VAL A 292 -8.70 10.61 -8.50
N ARG A 293 -9.01 9.37 -8.14
CA ARG A 293 -8.26 8.21 -8.63
C ARG A 293 -8.46 8.08 -10.14
N THR A 294 -7.44 8.37 -10.92
CA THR A 294 -7.44 8.06 -12.33
C THR A 294 -7.08 6.58 -12.50
N HIS A 295 -7.98 5.80 -13.10
CA HIS A 295 -7.64 4.45 -13.51
C HIS A 295 -6.52 4.53 -14.55
N VAL A 296 -5.42 3.82 -14.29
CA VAL A 296 -4.45 3.53 -15.32
C VAL A 296 -5.08 2.44 -16.19
N SER A 297 -5.58 2.83 -17.37
CA SER A 297 -6.07 1.91 -18.39
C SER A 297 -4.93 1.10 -19.01
#